data_96c27e21e342700cd457aaef6eb4383f
#
_entry.id   96c27e21e342700cd457aaef6eb4383f
#
_cell.length_a   1.000
_cell.length_b   1.000
_cell.length_c   1.000
_cell.angle_alpha   90.00
_cell.angle_beta   90.00
_cell.angle_gamma   90.00
#
_symmetry.space_group_name_H-M   'P 1'
#
loop_
_entity.id
_entity.type
_entity.pdbx_description
1 polymer ?
#
loop_
_entity_poly.entity_id
_entity_poly.type
_entity_poly.pdbx_seq_one_letter_code
_entity_poly.pdbx_strand_id
1 'polypeptide(L)'
;MQYLEKEKVIHIHVAYAPIPAHLGEPKSKPIQLSVKTLNGMGIQPDFVVVRSDGPFDERRRQKLSSYCNLDSDDIIENPNVKDTIYEIPEILNKQDFSQRIIRKVNSRYHTRLRSKKIKLDKWNALTSKVIKLDQSKGKTKKIMIVGKYFATGKFVLADSYAALIESLKHASWNLEKKIELIFVNSETEENNMDNILKDADGIIVPIGWGERGAEGKIKAITYARTHKIPYLGLCYGMQLACVEWARNVLNIKGANTTENESKTKYGVIHEIPEEERYVRIKSKGVTMRLGGYDCVIKYGTLAYKIYTKYKESFKKIEGSKDILTNERHRHRYEFNNEYRKQFEDSGFVFSGTSPDNFFVEMIELSSKDHPFFLATQAHPEYKSTPLNPHPIFLEYIKTV
;
A
#
# COMPACT_ATOMS: atom_id res chain seq x y z
N MET A 1 -4.28 26.65 -10.09
CA MET A 1 -5.00 26.04 -11.24
C MET A 1 -6.25 26.81 -11.63
N GLN A 2 -7.25 27.01 -10.78
CA GLN A 2 -8.45 27.81 -11.12
C GLN A 2 -8.14 29.22 -11.62
N TYR A 3 -7.05 29.82 -11.17
CA TYR A 3 -6.61 31.16 -11.60
C TYR A 3 -6.07 31.19 -13.03
N LEU A 4 -5.45 30.10 -13.46
CA LEU A 4 -4.81 29.98 -14.78
C LEU A 4 -5.72 29.33 -15.83
N GLU A 5 -6.66 28.48 -15.39
CA GLU A 5 -7.53 27.70 -16.28
C GLU A 5 -8.97 27.63 -15.74
N LYS A 6 -9.57 28.79 -15.40
CA LYS A 6 -10.95 28.89 -14.84
C LYS A 6 -11.98 28.07 -15.60
N GLU A 7 -11.78 27.92 -16.88
CA GLU A 7 -12.72 27.24 -17.78
C GLU A 7 -12.57 25.71 -17.80
N LYS A 8 -11.51 25.15 -17.17
CA LYS A 8 -11.21 23.70 -17.26
C LYS A 8 -11.22 22.98 -15.90
N VAL A 9 -11.77 23.59 -14.86
CA VAL A 9 -11.77 23.05 -13.51
C VAL A 9 -13.19 22.94 -12.97
N ILE A 10 -13.54 21.78 -12.42
CA ILE A 10 -14.71 21.58 -11.57
C ILE A 10 -14.22 21.49 -10.13
N HIS A 11 -14.70 22.37 -9.26
CA HIS A 11 -14.33 22.41 -7.85
C HIS A 11 -15.36 21.68 -6.99
N ILE A 12 -14.93 20.61 -6.36
CA ILE A 12 -15.73 19.84 -5.40
C ILE A 12 -15.20 20.16 -4.00
N HIS A 13 -16.01 20.85 -3.21
CA HIS A 13 -15.67 21.24 -1.84
C HIS A 13 -16.19 20.22 -0.83
N VAL A 14 -15.30 19.52 -0.14
CA VAL A 14 -15.67 18.57 0.91
C VAL A 14 -15.65 19.29 2.25
N ALA A 15 -16.78 19.32 2.96
CA ALA A 15 -16.91 20.02 4.22
C ALA A 15 -17.67 19.18 5.27
N TYR A 16 -17.39 19.41 6.53
CA TYR A 16 -17.95 18.65 7.65
C TYR A 16 -19.10 19.38 8.33
N ALA A 17 -20.21 18.68 8.55
CA ALA A 17 -21.36 19.11 9.33
C ALA A 17 -21.37 18.40 10.69
N PRO A 18 -20.80 18.97 11.76
CA PRO A 18 -20.76 18.34 13.06
C PRO A 18 -22.17 18.18 13.65
N ILE A 19 -22.38 17.10 14.38
CA ILE A 19 -23.57 16.84 15.18
C ILE A 19 -23.18 16.97 16.67
N PRO A 20 -23.37 18.13 17.31
CA PRO A 20 -23.11 18.25 18.73
C PRO A 20 -23.98 17.29 19.52
N ALA A 21 -23.39 16.51 20.43
CA ALA A 21 -24.08 15.45 21.16
C ALA A 21 -25.36 15.91 21.89
N HIS A 22 -25.36 17.15 22.42
CA HIS A 22 -26.48 17.71 23.13
C HIS A 22 -27.63 18.21 22.22
N LEU A 23 -27.40 18.35 20.91
CA LEU A 23 -28.39 18.86 19.95
C LEU A 23 -28.92 17.77 19.00
N GLY A 24 -28.15 16.69 18.76
CA GLY A 24 -28.56 15.57 17.95
C GLY A 24 -28.84 15.86 16.46
N GLU A 25 -28.43 17.06 15.98
CA GLU A 25 -28.67 17.47 14.58
C GLU A 25 -27.43 18.05 13.91
N PRO A 26 -27.21 17.80 12.60
CA PRO A 26 -26.07 18.35 11.88
C PRO A 26 -26.16 19.88 11.75
N LYS A 27 -25.02 20.54 11.97
CA LYS A 27 -24.90 21.99 11.87
C LYS A 27 -24.33 22.42 10.53
N SER A 28 -25.10 23.19 9.76
CA SER A 28 -24.69 23.71 8.45
C SER A 28 -23.76 24.94 8.54
N LYS A 29 -23.67 25.61 9.69
CA LYS A 29 -22.88 26.84 9.84
C LYS A 29 -21.38 26.69 9.53
N PRO A 30 -20.68 25.61 9.95
CA PRO A 30 -19.28 25.39 9.59
C PRO A 30 -19.07 25.30 8.08
N ILE A 31 -19.98 24.62 7.35
CA ILE A 31 -19.92 24.51 5.89
C ILE A 31 -20.10 25.88 5.23
N GLN A 32 -21.09 26.68 5.71
CA GLN A 32 -21.32 28.03 5.21
C GLN A 32 -20.07 28.91 5.36
N LEU A 33 -19.40 28.83 6.52
CA LEU A 33 -18.16 29.58 6.78
C LEU A 33 -17.02 29.10 5.87
N SER A 34 -16.88 27.80 5.69
CA SER A 34 -15.87 27.21 4.83
C SER A 34 -16.03 27.65 3.37
N VAL A 35 -17.27 27.61 2.83
CA VAL A 35 -17.57 28.09 1.48
C VAL A 35 -17.40 29.61 1.38
N LYS A 36 -17.79 30.37 2.39
CA LYS A 36 -17.57 31.84 2.42
C LYS A 36 -16.07 32.18 2.36
N THR A 37 -15.24 31.45 3.10
CA THR A 37 -13.77 31.63 3.07
C THR A 37 -13.24 31.34 1.65
N LEU A 38 -13.69 30.25 1.02
CA LEU A 38 -13.31 29.87 -0.31
C LEU A 38 -13.72 30.96 -1.34
N ASN A 39 -14.95 31.49 -1.23
CA ASN A 39 -15.44 32.58 -2.08
C ASN A 39 -14.62 33.88 -1.88
N GLY A 40 -14.18 34.15 -0.65
CA GLY A 40 -13.26 35.26 -0.34
C GLY A 40 -11.89 35.15 -1.05
N MET A 41 -11.49 33.92 -1.42
CA MET A 41 -10.30 33.65 -2.24
C MET A 41 -10.60 33.68 -3.75
N GLY A 42 -11.81 34.07 -4.15
CA GLY A 42 -12.24 34.11 -5.56
C GLY A 42 -12.62 32.74 -6.14
N ILE A 43 -12.90 31.75 -5.31
CA ILE A 43 -13.24 30.37 -5.74
C ILE A 43 -14.71 30.09 -5.38
N GLN A 44 -15.57 29.92 -6.38
CA GLN A 44 -16.93 29.39 -6.20
C GLN A 44 -16.89 27.87 -6.39
N PRO A 45 -17.29 27.06 -5.40
CA PRO A 45 -17.38 25.62 -5.62
C PRO A 45 -18.51 25.27 -6.58
N ASP A 46 -18.33 24.18 -7.32
CA ASP A 46 -19.36 23.62 -8.21
C ASP A 46 -20.24 22.62 -7.48
N PHE A 47 -19.67 21.94 -6.48
CA PHE A 47 -20.36 21.00 -5.60
C PHE A 47 -19.88 21.17 -4.17
N VAL A 48 -20.77 20.90 -3.23
CA VAL A 48 -20.42 20.71 -1.84
C VAL A 48 -20.76 19.29 -1.42
N VAL A 49 -19.74 18.52 -1.02
CA VAL A 49 -19.91 17.19 -0.44
C VAL A 49 -19.93 17.32 1.08
N VAL A 50 -21.08 17.03 1.68
CA VAL A 50 -21.33 17.17 3.11
C VAL A 50 -20.96 15.89 3.84
N ARG A 51 -19.91 15.93 4.64
CA ARG A 51 -19.61 14.87 5.60
C ARG A 51 -20.30 15.13 6.92
N SER A 52 -20.96 14.12 7.50
CA SER A 52 -21.66 14.21 8.78
C SER A 52 -21.72 12.85 9.47
N ASP A 53 -21.93 12.84 10.78
CA ASP A 53 -22.12 11.60 11.56
C ASP A 53 -23.53 11.02 11.43
N GLY A 54 -24.40 11.64 10.65
CA GLY A 54 -25.78 11.23 10.41
C GLY A 54 -26.34 11.85 9.13
N PRO A 55 -27.62 11.58 8.83
CA PRO A 55 -28.26 12.06 7.61
C PRO A 55 -28.35 13.59 7.57
N PHE A 56 -28.22 14.14 6.38
CA PHE A 56 -28.32 15.57 6.12
C PHE A 56 -29.61 15.85 5.38
N ASP A 57 -30.62 16.36 6.09
CA ASP A 57 -32.00 16.49 5.60
C ASP A 57 -32.17 17.58 4.52
N GLU A 58 -33.31 17.51 3.83
CA GLU A 58 -33.66 18.43 2.74
C GLU A 58 -33.74 19.90 3.19
N ARG A 59 -34.22 20.18 4.40
CA ARG A 59 -34.27 21.55 4.95
C ARG A 59 -32.88 22.16 5.08
N ARG A 60 -31.91 21.36 5.52
CA ARG A 60 -30.50 21.79 5.65
C ARG A 60 -29.82 21.88 4.29
N ARG A 61 -30.20 21.01 3.35
CA ARG A 61 -29.74 21.06 1.96
C ARG A 61 -30.16 22.37 1.31
N GLN A 62 -31.43 22.75 1.40
CA GLN A 62 -31.98 24.01 0.87
C GLN A 62 -31.32 25.24 1.53
N LYS A 63 -31.07 25.17 2.84
CA LYS A 63 -30.35 26.23 3.55
C LYS A 63 -28.92 26.38 3.01
N LEU A 64 -28.18 25.30 2.79
CA LEU A 64 -26.85 25.36 2.18
C LEU A 64 -26.91 25.88 0.75
N SER A 65 -27.88 25.43 -0.07
CA SER A 65 -28.12 25.91 -1.41
C SER A 65 -28.18 27.45 -1.44
N SER A 66 -29.03 28.04 -0.62
CA SER A 66 -29.18 29.49 -0.54
C SER A 66 -27.90 30.22 -0.08
N TYR A 67 -27.22 29.71 0.97
CA TYR A 67 -26.03 30.36 1.53
C TYR A 67 -24.76 30.17 0.72
N CYS A 68 -24.65 29.08 -0.01
CA CYS A 68 -23.47 28.75 -0.79
C CYS A 68 -23.60 29.12 -2.28
N ASN A 69 -24.74 29.67 -2.68
CA ASN A 69 -25.07 29.98 -4.06
C ASN A 69 -24.88 28.77 -4.98
N LEU A 70 -25.52 27.66 -4.62
CA LEU A 70 -25.50 26.39 -5.33
C LEU A 70 -26.92 25.86 -5.53
N ASP A 71 -27.15 25.10 -6.58
CA ASP A 71 -28.38 24.33 -6.67
C ASP A 71 -28.42 23.25 -5.58
N SER A 72 -29.61 22.92 -5.07
CA SER A 72 -29.78 21.88 -4.05
C SER A 72 -29.22 20.54 -4.52
N ASP A 73 -29.27 20.29 -5.80
CA ASP A 73 -28.74 19.11 -6.48
C ASP A 73 -27.20 19.03 -6.51
N ASP A 74 -26.52 20.16 -6.31
CA ASP A 74 -25.06 20.24 -6.21
C ASP A 74 -24.52 20.01 -4.79
N ILE A 75 -25.44 19.79 -3.85
CA ILE A 75 -25.11 19.44 -2.46
C ILE A 75 -25.27 17.94 -2.27
N ILE A 76 -24.16 17.26 -2.09
CA ILE A 76 -24.05 15.79 -2.08
C ILE A 76 -23.83 15.33 -0.65
N GLU A 77 -24.63 14.39 -0.18
CA GLU A 77 -24.43 13.77 1.13
C GLU A 77 -23.33 12.69 1.07
N ASN A 78 -22.46 12.70 2.05
CA ASN A 78 -21.49 11.66 2.28
C ASN A 78 -21.35 11.41 3.80
N PRO A 79 -22.33 10.76 4.43
CA PRO A 79 -22.30 10.47 5.85
C PRO A 79 -21.12 9.57 6.20
N ASN A 80 -20.68 9.61 7.45
CA ASN A 80 -19.69 8.69 7.96
C ASN A 80 -20.26 7.27 7.88
N VAL A 81 -19.50 6.40 7.22
CA VAL A 81 -19.85 4.98 7.07
C VAL A 81 -19.46 4.23 8.34
N LYS A 82 -20.28 3.27 8.74
CA LYS A 82 -20.08 2.50 9.97
C LYS A 82 -19.09 1.37 9.78
N ASP A 83 -19.25 0.64 8.69
CA ASP A 83 -18.55 -0.63 8.50
C ASP A 83 -17.27 -0.44 7.65
N THR A 84 -17.36 0.23 6.50
CA THR A 84 -16.20 0.42 5.63
C THR A 84 -16.34 1.65 4.71
N ILE A 85 -15.22 2.34 4.47
CA ILE A 85 -15.16 3.46 3.50
C ILE A 85 -15.48 3.01 2.07
N TYR A 86 -15.46 1.72 1.78
CA TYR A 86 -15.80 1.14 0.48
C TYR A 86 -17.31 1.20 0.16
N GLU A 87 -18.16 1.64 1.10
CA GLU A 87 -19.56 1.97 0.85
C GLU A 87 -19.76 3.31 0.14
N ILE A 88 -18.78 4.22 0.23
CA ILE A 88 -18.88 5.59 -0.31
C ILE A 88 -19.19 5.63 -1.81
N PRO A 89 -18.59 4.82 -2.71
CA PRO A 89 -18.95 4.81 -4.12
C PRO A 89 -20.43 4.55 -4.39
N GLU A 90 -21.06 3.65 -3.62
CA GLU A 90 -22.50 3.38 -3.75
C GLU A 90 -23.36 4.53 -3.22
N ILE A 91 -22.95 5.17 -2.13
CA ILE A 91 -23.63 6.36 -1.57
C ILE A 91 -23.64 7.49 -2.60
N LEU A 92 -22.52 7.74 -3.27
CA LEU A 92 -22.40 8.75 -4.31
C LEU A 92 -23.17 8.37 -5.60
N ASN A 93 -23.15 7.09 -5.96
CA ASN A 93 -23.86 6.57 -7.11
C ASN A 93 -25.39 6.68 -6.98
N LYS A 94 -25.93 6.45 -5.78
CA LYS A 94 -27.35 6.64 -5.45
C LYS A 94 -27.85 8.07 -5.64
N GLN A 95 -26.95 9.04 -5.56
CA GLN A 95 -27.23 10.46 -5.76
C GLN A 95 -26.91 10.94 -7.18
N ASP A 96 -26.62 10.04 -8.13
CA ASP A 96 -26.24 10.35 -9.51
C ASP A 96 -25.06 11.33 -9.62
N PHE A 97 -24.14 11.32 -8.67
CA PHE A 97 -23.08 12.33 -8.56
C PHE A 97 -22.19 12.39 -9.80
N SER A 98 -21.80 11.25 -10.36
CA SER A 98 -21.01 11.19 -11.60
C SER A 98 -21.74 11.83 -12.77
N GLN A 99 -23.06 11.61 -12.90
CA GLN A 99 -23.89 12.18 -13.95
C GLN A 99 -24.04 13.70 -13.78
N ARG A 100 -24.14 14.16 -12.53
CA ARG A 100 -24.19 15.61 -12.22
C ARG A 100 -22.89 16.31 -12.60
N ILE A 101 -21.73 15.70 -12.30
CA ILE A 101 -20.42 16.21 -12.73
C ILE A 101 -20.35 16.31 -14.25
N ILE A 102 -20.73 15.26 -14.99
CA ILE A 102 -20.70 15.24 -16.45
C ILE A 102 -21.65 16.29 -17.04
N ARG A 103 -22.85 16.47 -16.48
CA ARG A 103 -23.76 17.54 -16.90
C ARG A 103 -23.14 18.93 -16.74
N LYS A 104 -22.51 19.18 -15.59
CA LYS A 104 -21.85 20.46 -15.31
C LYS A 104 -20.66 20.72 -16.22
N VAL A 105 -19.85 19.69 -16.50
CA VAL A 105 -18.76 19.75 -17.50
C VAL A 105 -19.31 20.07 -18.90
N ASN A 106 -20.35 19.35 -19.33
CA ASN A 106 -20.95 19.56 -20.64
C ASN A 106 -21.53 20.98 -20.81
N SER A 107 -22.20 21.49 -19.76
CA SER A 107 -22.77 22.84 -19.77
C SER A 107 -21.67 23.91 -19.82
N ARG A 108 -20.63 23.79 -18.97
CA ARG A 108 -19.56 24.79 -18.84
C ARG A 108 -18.63 24.83 -20.06
N TYR A 109 -18.31 23.65 -20.62
CA TYR A 109 -17.28 23.52 -21.66
C TYR A 109 -17.86 23.21 -23.03
N HIS A 110 -19.18 23.26 -23.17
CA HIS A 110 -19.88 22.94 -24.41
C HIS A 110 -19.48 21.59 -25.03
N THR A 111 -19.14 20.63 -24.14
CA THR A 111 -18.76 19.25 -24.52
C THR A 111 -20.01 18.38 -24.65
N ARG A 112 -19.84 17.20 -25.26
CA ARG A 112 -20.91 16.19 -25.39
C ARG A 112 -20.50 14.86 -24.78
N LEU A 113 -19.90 14.91 -23.58
CA LEU A 113 -19.54 13.69 -22.85
C LEU A 113 -20.82 12.91 -22.53
N ARG A 114 -20.81 11.63 -22.87
CA ARG A 114 -21.93 10.74 -22.54
C ARG A 114 -21.73 10.18 -21.14
N SER A 115 -22.73 10.37 -20.30
CA SER A 115 -22.79 9.69 -19.00
C SER A 115 -23.30 8.27 -19.23
N LYS A 116 -22.54 7.29 -18.80
CA LYS A 116 -23.04 5.91 -18.63
C LYS A 116 -23.30 5.68 -17.13
N LYS A 117 -24.40 5.01 -16.83
CA LYS A 117 -24.63 4.56 -15.44
C LYS A 117 -23.48 3.65 -15.03
N ILE A 118 -22.82 3.97 -13.93
CA ILE A 118 -21.71 3.18 -13.40
C ILE A 118 -22.29 1.89 -12.84
N LYS A 119 -21.77 0.73 -13.29
CA LYS A 119 -22.10 -0.57 -12.74
C LYS A 119 -21.17 -0.86 -11.59
N LEU A 120 -21.71 -0.93 -10.38
CA LEU A 120 -20.95 -1.20 -9.15
C LEU A 120 -21.11 -2.64 -8.66
N ASP A 121 -21.59 -3.58 -9.49
CA ASP A 121 -21.92 -4.95 -9.07
C ASP A 121 -20.74 -5.64 -8.36
N LYS A 122 -19.54 -5.59 -8.97
CA LYS A 122 -18.32 -6.17 -8.38
C LYS A 122 -17.89 -5.44 -7.10
N TRP A 123 -18.07 -4.12 -7.07
CA TRP A 123 -17.74 -3.29 -5.94
C TRP A 123 -18.68 -3.58 -4.76
N ASN A 124 -19.97 -3.63 -5.02
CA ASN A 124 -21.00 -3.94 -4.01
C ASN A 124 -20.87 -5.37 -3.47
N ALA A 125 -20.48 -6.31 -4.33
CA ALA A 125 -20.15 -7.68 -3.89
C ALA A 125 -18.94 -7.69 -2.93
N LEU A 126 -17.90 -6.91 -3.24
CA LEU A 126 -16.75 -6.75 -2.35
C LEU A 126 -17.17 -6.11 -1.01
N THR A 127 -17.90 -5.00 -1.05
CA THR A 127 -18.37 -4.30 0.16
C THR A 127 -19.19 -5.25 1.06
N SER A 128 -20.07 -6.05 0.47
CA SER A 128 -20.86 -7.06 1.21
C SER A 128 -19.98 -8.13 1.85
N LYS A 129 -18.89 -8.55 1.18
CA LYS A 129 -17.90 -9.48 1.76
C LYS A 129 -17.17 -8.87 2.94
N VAL A 130 -16.74 -7.59 2.83
CA VAL A 130 -16.05 -6.87 3.91
C VAL A 130 -16.93 -6.83 5.16
N ILE A 131 -18.18 -6.40 5.02
CA ILE A 131 -19.13 -6.30 6.14
C ILE A 131 -19.36 -7.67 6.80
N LYS A 132 -19.61 -8.72 5.99
CA LYS A 132 -19.81 -10.08 6.49
C LYS A 132 -18.58 -10.61 7.23
N LEU A 133 -17.38 -10.35 6.69
CA LEU A 133 -16.14 -10.81 7.28
C LEU A 133 -15.89 -10.14 8.64
N ASP A 134 -16.13 -8.83 8.74
CA ASP A 134 -15.98 -8.07 9.98
C ASP A 134 -16.91 -8.58 11.09
N GLN A 135 -18.15 -8.89 10.73
CA GLN A 135 -19.16 -9.46 11.63
C GLN A 135 -18.96 -10.95 11.94
N SER A 136 -18.08 -11.63 11.23
CA SER A 136 -17.86 -13.07 11.41
C SER A 136 -17.16 -13.39 12.73
N LYS A 137 -17.50 -14.53 13.33
CA LYS A 137 -16.83 -15.10 14.53
C LYS A 137 -15.69 -16.05 14.17
N GLY A 138 -15.18 -15.99 12.94
CA GLY A 138 -14.08 -16.85 12.46
C GLY A 138 -12.77 -16.60 13.20
N LYS A 139 -11.85 -17.59 13.11
CA LYS A 139 -10.50 -17.45 13.66
C LYS A 139 -9.79 -16.28 13.00
N THR A 140 -9.29 -15.36 13.81
CA THR A 140 -8.52 -14.21 13.35
C THR A 140 -7.05 -14.57 13.30
N LYS A 141 -6.37 -14.27 12.19
CA LYS A 141 -4.95 -14.49 12.00
C LYS A 141 -4.16 -13.23 12.34
N LYS A 142 -3.15 -13.37 13.18
CA LYS A 142 -2.33 -12.27 13.68
C LYS A 142 -1.12 -12.05 12.77
N ILE A 143 -1.06 -10.90 12.13
CA ILE A 143 0.06 -10.49 11.28
C ILE A 143 0.82 -9.38 11.97
N MET A 144 2.09 -9.66 12.33
CA MET A 144 2.98 -8.70 12.95
C MET A 144 3.67 -7.86 11.87
N ILE A 145 3.47 -6.55 11.88
CA ILE A 145 4.15 -5.59 11.02
C ILE A 145 5.28 -4.97 11.84
N VAL A 146 6.50 -5.47 11.59
CA VAL A 146 7.69 -5.04 12.35
C VAL A 146 8.36 -3.87 11.62
N GLY A 147 8.06 -2.67 12.09
CA GLY A 147 8.47 -1.43 11.43
C GLY A 147 8.94 -0.37 12.40
N LYS A 148 9.18 0.82 11.87
CA LYS A 148 9.41 2.04 12.61
C LYS A 148 8.40 3.10 12.17
N TYR A 149 8.37 4.25 12.79
CA TYR A 149 7.40 5.34 12.51
C TYR A 149 5.99 5.13 13.07
N PHE A 150 5.78 4.15 13.94
CA PHE A 150 4.47 3.93 14.57
C PHE A 150 4.20 4.88 15.74
N ALA A 151 5.24 5.40 16.40
CA ALA A 151 5.08 6.17 17.62
C ALA A 151 5.14 7.68 17.35
N THR A 152 4.04 8.38 17.61
CA THR A 152 3.99 9.82 17.88
C THR A 152 3.49 10.02 19.30
N GLY A 153 4.42 10.01 20.26
CA GLY A 153 4.08 10.07 21.67
C GLY A 153 3.27 8.82 22.08
N LYS A 154 2.02 9.02 22.54
CA LYS A 154 1.12 7.93 22.98
C LYS A 154 0.26 7.32 21.86
N PHE A 155 0.40 7.78 20.63
CA PHE A 155 -0.45 7.32 19.51
C PHE A 155 0.35 6.47 18.52
N VAL A 156 -0.31 5.46 17.96
CA VAL A 156 0.23 4.63 16.87
C VAL A 156 -0.21 5.22 15.54
N LEU A 157 0.72 5.70 14.73
CA LEU A 157 0.46 6.19 13.37
C LEU A 157 0.48 5.02 12.38
N ALA A 158 -0.67 4.44 12.12
CA ALA A 158 -0.82 3.42 11.08
C ALA A 158 -0.59 3.99 9.66
N ASP A 159 -0.80 5.29 9.47
CA ASP A 159 -0.72 5.98 8.15
C ASP A 159 0.65 5.85 7.47
N SER A 160 1.72 5.64 8.23
CA SER A 160 3.06 5.44 7.67
C SER A 160 3.15 4.26 6.70
N TYR A 161 2.26 3.28 6.83
CA TYR A 161 2.20 2.07 6.00
C TYR A 161 0.82 1.86 5.38
N ALA A 162 0.08 2.94 5.11
CA ALA A 162 -1.30 2.87 4.62
C ALA A 162 -1.48 1.95 3.40
N ALA A 163 -0.59 2.05 2.40
CA ALA A 163 -0.67 1.21 1.20
C ALA A 163 -0.49 -0.29 1.53
N LEU A 164 0.42 -0.64 2.43
CA LEU A 164 0.61 -2.02 2.88
C LEU A 164 -0.62 -2.53 3.64
N ILE A 165 -1.13 -1.74 4.58
CA ILE A 165 -2.31 -2.07 5.39
C ILE A 165 -3.51 -2.35 4.47
N GLU A 166 -3.78 -1.46 3.51
CA GLU A 166 -4.87 -1.64 2.56
C GLU A 166 -4.64 -2.86 1.65
N SER A 167 -3.40 -3.12 1.22
CA SER A 167 -3.09 -4.31 0.41
C SER A 167 -3.37 -5.62 1.14
N LEU A 168 -3.05 -5.69 2.42
CA LEU A 168 -3.36 -6.84 3.27
C LEU A 168 -4.86 -7.02 3.48
N LYS A 169 -5.59 -5.92 3.71
CA LYS A 169 -7.06 -5.92 3.79
C LYS A 169 -7.69 -6.39 2.47
N HIS A 170 -7.23 -5.86 1.32
CA HIS A 170 -7.72 -6.28 0.01
C HIS A 170 -7.57 -7.79 -0.21
N ALA A 171 -6.40 -8.35 0.13
CA ALA A 171 -6.15 -9.79 0.04
C ALA A 171 -7.02 -10.59 1.03
N SER A 172 -7.13 -10.12 2.27
CA SER A 172 -7.98 -10.70 3.33
C SER A 172 -9.44 -10.81 2.88
N TRP A 173 -10.01 -9.72 2.36
CA TRP A 173 -11.40 -9.69 1.88
C TRP A 173 -11.63 -10.58 0.67
N ASN A 174 -10.66 -10.61 -0.25
CA ASN A 174 -10.76 -11.48 -1.43
C ASN A 174 -10.78 -12.96 -1.05
N LEU A 175 -9.99 -13.34 -0.05
CA LEU A 175 -9.87 -14.70 0.46
C LEU A 175 -10.86 -15.03 1.59
N GLU A 176 -11.66 -14.06 2.03
CA GLU A 176 -12.59 -14.18 3.16
C GLU A 176 -11.91 -14.68 4.45
N LYS A 177 -10.65 -14.26 4.68
CA LYS A 177 -9.88 -14.59 5.88
C LYS A 177 -9.78 -13.38 6.81
N LYS A 178 -10.18 -13.53 8.06
CA LYS A 178 -10.09 -12.47 9.08
C LYS A 178 -8.66 -12.33 9.57
N ILE A 179 -8.13 -11.10 9.50
CA ILE A 179 -6.77 -10.77 9.95
C ILE A 179 -6.81 -9.66 11.00
N GLU A 180 -5.85 -9.72 11.92
CA GLU A 180 -5.52 -8.66 12.85
C GLU A 180 -4.10 -8.18 12.56
N LEU A 181 -3.94 -6.88 12.33
CA LEU A 181 -2.64 -6.27 12.07
C LEU A 181 -2.10 -5.71 13.38
N ILE A 182 -0.97 -6.24 13.84
CA ILE A 182 -0.30 -5.84 15.07
C ILE A 182 0.98 -5.12 14.69
N PHE A 183 1.10 -3.86 15.12
CA PHE A 183 2.25 -3.03 14.81
C PHE A 183 3.31 -3.16 15.90
N VAL A 184 4.50 -3.63 15.53
CA VAL A 184 5.64 -3.84 16.42
C VAL A 184 6.73 -2.84 16.11
N ASN A 185 7.05 -1.97 17.07
CA ASN A 185 8.14 -1.01 16.90
C ASN A 185 9.50 -1.70 17.02
N SER A 186 10.21 -1.80 15.90
CA SER A 186 11.50 -2.49 15.83
C SER A 186 12.62 -1.84 16.63
N GLU A 187 12.47 -0.58 17.05
CA GLU A 187 13.46 0.15 17.83
C GLU A 187 13.28 -0.07 19.34
N THR A 188 12.04 0.09 19.84
CA THR A 188 11.76 -0.01 21.27
C THR A 188 11.60 -1.44 21.75
N GLU A 189 11.19 -2.35 20.88
CA GLU A 189 10.89 -3.75 21.20
C GLU A 189 12.02 -4.71 20.82
N GLU A 190 13.18 -4.20 20.44
CA GLU A 190 14.29 -5.03 19.97
C GLU A 190 14.68 -6.15 20.96
N ASN A 191 14.73 -5.86 22.24
CA ASN A 191 15.13 -6.82 23.26
C ASN A 191 14.01 -7.79 23.70
N ASN A 192 12.77 -7.52 23.27
CA ASN A 192 11.58 -8.32 23.60
C ASN A 192 10.96 -9.00 22.37
N MET A 193 11.67 -8.97 21.24
CA MET A 193 11.13 -9.37 19.94
C MET A 193 10.59 -10.80 19.94
N ASP A 194 11.35 -11.77 20.46
CA ASP A 194 10.95 -13.17 20.48
C ASP A 194 9.66 -13.41 21.27
N ASN A 195 9.49 -12.71 22.40
CA ASN A 195 8.28 -12.84 23.20
C ASN A 195 7.06 -12.20 22.52
N ILE A 196 7.25 -11.10 21.78
CA ILE A 196 6.16 -10.45 21.03
C ILE A 196 5.72 -11.31 19.85
N LEU A 197 6.68 -11.93 19.16
CA LEU A 197 6.41 -12.68 17.93
C LEU A 197 5.89 -14.10 18.15
N LYS A 198 5.88 -14.61 19.39
CA LYS A 198 5.44 -15.99 19.69
C LYS A 198 4.02 -16.33 19.23
N ASP A 199 3.13 -15.33 19.18
CA ASP A 199 1.74 -15.50 18.78
C ASP A 199 1.50 -15.09 17.31
N ALA A 200 2.56 -14.86 16.53
CA ALA A 200 2.44 -14.44 15.13
C ALA A 200 2.02 -15.60 14.23
N ASP A 201 0.97 -15.43 13.46
CA ASP A 201 0.64 -16.31 12.34
C ASP A 201 1.42 -15.91 11.08
N GLY A 202 1.91 -14.66 11.00
CA GLY A 202 2.74 -14.14 9.92
C GLY A 202 3.50 -12.88 10.32
N ILE A 203 4.66 -12.66 9.70
CA ILE A 203 5.54 -11.52 9.98
C ILE A 203 5.83 -10.77 8.70
N ILE A 204 5.69 -9.44 8.73
CA ILE A 204 6.04 -8.54 7.62
C ILE A 204 7.06 -7.52 8.11
N VAL A 205 8.16 -7.39 7.35
CA VAL A 205 9.11 -6.29 7.53
C VAL A 205 8.97 -5.33 6.34
N PRO A 206 8.35 -4.17 6.55
CA PRO A 206 8.08 -3.21 5.49
C PRO A 206 9.30 -2.31 5.21
N ILE A 207 9.09 -1.39 4.24
CA ILE A 207 10.02 -0.30 3.93
C ILE A 207 10.54 0.41 5.18
N GLY A 208 11.76 0.88 5.11
CA GLY A 208 12.41 1.74 6.09
C GLY A 208 13.71 2.31 5.54
N TRP A 209 14.36 3.15 6.31
CA TRP A 209 15.65 3.77 5.97
C TRP A 209 16.53 3.88 7.20
N GLY A 210 17.85 3.72 6.99
CA GLY A 210 18.87 3.97 7.97
C GLY A 210 18.88 2.99 9.14
N GLU A 211 19.86 3.14 10.00
CA GLU A 211 20.25 2.24 11.06
C GLU A 211 19.18 2.02 12.14
N ARG A 212 18.44 3.07 12.50
CA ARG A 212 17.48 3.05 13.59
C ARG A 212 16.43 1.94 13.40
N GLY A 213 16.34 1.03 14.37
CA GLY A 213 15.42 -0.12 14.37
C GLY A 213 15.77 -1.24 13.37
N ALA A 214 16.96 -1.20 12.75
CA ALA A 214 17.40 -2.24 11.83
C ALA A 214 17.63 -3.57 12.54
N GLU A 215 18.28 -3.57 13.72
CA GLU A 215 18.56 -4.79 14.47
C GLU A 215 17.29 -5.48 14.97
N GLY A 216 16.28 -4.72 15.42
CA GLY A 216 14.98 -5.30 15.77
C GLY A 216 14.28 -5.96 14.57
N LYS A 217 14.40 -5.38 13.38
CA LYS A 217 13.90 -6.01 12.15
C LYS A 217 14.68 -7.28 11.80
N ILE A 218 16.01 -7.27 11.92
CA ILE A 218 16.85 -8.45 11.69
C ILE A 218 16.48 -9.58 12.68
N LYS A 219 16.26 -9.27 13.97
CA LYS A 219 15.77 -10.25 14.94
C LYS A 219 14.41 -10.85 14.54
N ALA A 220 13.48 -10.02 14.07
CA ALA A 220 12.19 -10.50 13.59
C ALA A 220 12.32 -11.40 12.34
N ILE A 221 13.25 -11.11 11.45
CA ILE A 221 13.55 -11.96 10.29
C ILE A 221 14.16 -13.29 10.73
N THR A 222 15.11 -13.25 11.68
CA THR A 222 15.69 -14.45 12.26
C THR A 222 14.60 -15.32 12.89
N TYR A 223 13.71 -14.71 13.68
CA TYR A 223 12.59 -15.41 14.29
C TYR A 223 11.69 -16.07 13.24
N ALA A 224 11.27 -15.32 12.24
CA ALA A 224 10.43 -15.84 11.15
C ALA A 224 11.08 -17.05 10.47
N ARG A 225 12.36 -16.93 10.10
CA ARG A 225 13.12 -17.99 9.42
C ARG A 225 13.27 -19.24 10.28
N THR A 226 13.70 -19.09 11.54
CA THR A 226 14.02 -20.23 12.40
C THR A 226 12.77 -20.95 12.95
N HIS A 227 11.66 -20.19 13.16
CA HIS A 227 10.39 -20.75 13.64
C HIS A 227 9.43 -21.08 12.49
N LYS A 228 9.87 -20.90 11.23
CA LYS A 228 9.07 -21.19 10.02
C LYS A 228 7.72 -20.44 9.99
N ILE A 229 7.71 -19.21 10.50
CA ILE A 229 6.56 -18.31 10.42
C ILE A 229 6.55 -17.63 9.05
N PRO A 230 5.43 -17.62 8.31
CA PRO A 230 5.34 -16.92 7.02
C PRO A 230 5.91 -15.51 7.07
N TYR A 231 6.90 -15.24 6.21
CA TYR A 231 7.64 -13.99 6.16
C TYR A 231 7.46 -13.28 4.81
N LEU A 232 7.16 -11.98 4.87
CA LEU A 232 7.15 -11.09 3.71
C LEU A 232 8.02 -9.86 3.96
N GLY A 233 9.10 -9.71 3.18
CA GLY A 233 9.98 -8.53 3.22
C GLY A 233 9.72 -7.59 2.05
N LEU A 234 9.55 -6.28 2.31
CA LEU A 234 9.31 -5.27 1.29
C LEU A 234 10.43 -4.22 1.30
N CYS A 235 11.10 -4.02 0.18
CA CYS A 235 12.16 -3.05 -0.03
C CYS A 235 13.28 -3.20 1.03
N TYR A 236 13.32 -2.38 2.06
CA TYR A 236 14.26 -2.49 3.17
C TYR A 236 14.16 -3.84 3.91
N GLY A 237 12.96 -4.42 3.97
CA GLY A 237 12.76 -5.77 4.53
C GLY A 237 13.49 -6.85 3.74
N MET A 238 13.56 -6.77 2.41
CA MET A 238 14.38 -7.66 1.60
C MET A 238 15.87 -7.44 1.87
N GLN A 239 16.32 -6.20 1.92
CA GLN A 239 17.72 -5.87 2.19
C GLN A 239 18.20 -6.43 3.53
N LEU A 240 17.39 -6.24 4.58
CA LEU A 240 17.70 -6.78 5.90
C LEU A 240 17.60 -8.31 5.97
N ALA A 241 16.79 -8.95 5.15
CA ALA A 241 16.78 -10.41 5.03
C ALA A 241 18.10 -10.93 4.43
N CYS A 242 18.70 -10.21 3.49
CA CYS A 242 20.04 -10.53 2.99
C CYS A 242 21.10 -10.33 4.10
N VAL A 243 21.01 -9.26 4.88
CA VAL A 243 21.94 -9.02 6.01
C VAL A 243 21.79 -10.13 7.06
N GLU A 244 20.57 -10.51 7.40
CA GLU A 244 20.27 -11.61 8.34
C GLU A 244 20.91 -12.92 7.89
N TRP A 245 20.68 -13.28 6.61
CA TRP A 245 21.25 -14.51 6.04
C TRP A 245 22.78 -14.51 6.05
N ALA A 246 23.39 -13.39 5.66
CA ALA A 246 24.84 -13.26 5.67
C ALA A 246 25.42 -13.45 7.07
N ARG A 247 24.80 -12.85 8.10
CA ARG A 247 25.26 -12.94 9.48
C ARG A 247 25.07 -14.32 10.09
N ASN A 248 23.87 -14.90 9.92
CA ASN A 248 23.41 -16.04 10.72
C ASN A 248 23.51 -17.38 9.99
N VAL A 249 23.57 -17.37 8.64
CA VAL A 249 23.73 -18.61 7.85
C VAL A 249 25.13 -18.71 7.25
N LEU A 250 25.61 -17.62 6.62
CA LEU A 250 26.95 -17.60 6.05
C LEU A 250 28.06 -17.28 7.06
N ASN A 251 27.68 -16.95 8.32
CA ASN A 251 28.61 -16.59 9.39
C ASN A 251 29.54 -15.40 9.06
N ILE A 252 29.10 -14.49 8.19
CA ILE A 252 29.84 -13.26 7.88
C ILE A 252 29.53 -12.24 8.98
N LYS A 253 30.25 -12.36 10.09
CA LYS A 253 30.11 -11.44 11.25
C LYS A 253 30.38 -10.01 10.81
N GLY A 254 29.45 -9.08 11.13
CA GLY A 254 29.54 -7.68 10.73
C GLY A 254 29.02 -7.37 9.31
N ALA A 255 28.40 -8.34 8.61
CA ALA A 255 27.69 -8.05 7.37
C ALA A 255 26.59 -6.99 7.62
N ASN A 256 26.51 -5.99 6.76
CA ASN A 256 25.58 -4.87 6.94
C ASN A 256 25.19 -4.26 5.58
N THR A 257 24.30 -3.29 5.60
CA THR A 257 24.08 -2.38 4.48
C THR A 257 24.93 -1.13 4.65
N THR A 258 25.50 -0.63 3.56
CA THR A 258 26.26 0.63 3.58
C THR A 258 25.38 1.84 3.87
N GLU A 259 24.06 1.69 3.85
CA GLU A 259 23.12 2.70 4.33
C GLU A 259 23.19 2.89 5.85
N ASN A 260 23.32 1.78 6.60
CA ASN A 260 23.37 1.80 8.05
C ASN A 260 24.79 2.07 8.55
N GLU A 261 25.78 1.51 7.88
CA GLU A 261 27.18 1.62 8.24
C GLU A 261 28.03 1.84 6.97
N SER A 262 28.28 3.08 6.63
CA SER A 262 28.95 3.47 5.37
C SER A 262 30.36 2.88 5.20
N LYS A 263 31.03 2.51 6.30
CA LYS A 263 32.38 1.93 6.32
C LYS A 263 32.38 0.42 6.65
N THR A 264 31.23 -0.23 6.57
CA THR A 264 31.18 -1.68 6.84
C THR A 264 32.13 -2.43 5.89
N LYS A 265 32.89 -3.37 6.47
CA LYS A 265 33.79 -4.23 5.68
C LYS A 265 33.02 -5.20 4.77
N TYR A 266 31.82 -5.57 5.18
CA TYR A 266 30.99 -6.60 4.52
C TYR A 266 29.63 -5.99 4.11
N GLY A 267 29.66 -5.08 3.13
CA GLY A 267 28.46 -4.44 2.57
C GLY A 267 27.74 -5.38 1.63
N VAL A 268 26.88 -6.26 2.18
CA VAL A 268 26.04 -7.16 1.36
C VAL A 268 24.91 -6.43 0.66
N ILE A 269 24.56 -5.26 1.18
CA ILE A 269 23.70 -4.27 0.53
C ILE A 269 24.53 -3.00 0.39
N HIS A 270 24.60 -2.45 -0.80
CA HIS A 270 25.41 -1.28 -1.08
C HIS A 270 24.70 -0.28 -2.00
N GLU A 271 25.17 0.95 -2.00
CA GLU A 271 24.72 1.93 -2.98
C GLU A 271 25.22 1.53 -4.36
N ILE A 272 24.40 1.67 -5.38
CA ILE A 272 24.77 1.34 -6.77
C ILE A 272 25.96 2.21 -7.17
N PRO A 273 27.08 1.63 -7.64
CA PRO A 273 28.22 2.39 -8.13
C PRO A 273 27.81 3.43 -9.18
N GLU A 274 28.44 4.60 -9.17
CA GLU A 274 28.05 5.71 -10.03
C GLU A 274 28.06 5.36 -11.52
N GLU A 275 29.08 4.62 -11.94
CA GLU A 275 29.25 4.13 -13.32
C GLU A 275 28.04 3.27 -13.76
N GLU A 276 27.58 2.37 -12.89
CA GLU A 276 26.44 1.50 -13.16
C GLU A 276 25.09 2.26 -13.13
N ARG A 277 24.99 3.37 -12.39
CA ARG A 277 23.79 4.21 -12.38
C ARG A 277 23.49 4.79 -13.75
N TYR A 278 24.50 5.29 -14.46
CA TYR A 278 24.32 5.89 -15.79
C TYR A 278 23.87 4.85 -16.83
N VAL A 279 24.32 3.62 -16.70
CA VAL A 279 24.03 2.54 -17.64
C VAL A 279 22.66 1.91 -17.41
N ARG A 280 22.26 1.72 -16.16
CA ARG A 280 21.14 0.86 -15.80
C ARG A 280 19.90 1.58 -15.28
N ILE A 281 20.03 2.80 -14.75
CA ILE A 281 18.89 3.57 -14.29
C ILE A 281 18.35 4.43 -15.42
N LYS A 282 17.09 4.23 -15.80
CA LYS A 282 16.44 4.91 -16.95
C LYS A 282 16.32 6.44 -16.79
N SER A 283 16.49 6.97 -15.60
CA SER A 283 16.32 8.40 -15.31
C SER A 283 17.68 9.09 -15.14
N LYS A 284 18.13 9.83 -16.16
CA LYS A 284 19.36 10.63 -16.10
C LYS A 284 19.29 11.64 -14.94
N GLY A 285 20.34 11.68 -14.12
CA GLY A 285 20.47 12.62 -13.00
C GLY A 285 19.77 12.22 -11.70
N VAL A 286 19.18 11.02 -11.61
CA VAL A 286 18.53 10.52 -10.39
C VAL A 286 19.37 9.41 -9.77
N THR A 287 19.69 9.56 -8.48
CA THR A 287 20.44 8.56 -7.70
C THR A 287 19.60 7.40 -7.18
N MET A 288 18.31 7.36 -7.52
CA MET A 288 17.30 6.44 -6.99
C MET A 288 16.60 5.71 -8.13
N ARG A 289 16.37 4.42 -7.99
CA ARG A 289 15.41 3.69 -8.83
C ARG A 289 14.00 4.09 -8.40
N LEU A 290 13.32 4.86 -9.25
CA LEU A 290 11.99 5.39 -9.00
C LEU A 290 11.07 5.08 -10.17
N GLY A 291 9.94 4.44 -9.90
CA GLY A 291 8.94 4.10 -10.92
C GLY A 291 8.83 2.61 -11.20
N GLY A 292 8.31 2.26 -12.37
CA GLY A 292 8.13 0.86 -12.80
C GLY A 292 9.40 0.31 -13.44
N TYR A 293 9.84 -0.87 -12.97
CA TYR A 293 10.97 -1.61 -13.54
C TYR A 293 10.56 -3.05 -13.81
N ASP A 294 11.10 -3.59 -14.88
CA ASP A 294 10.84 -4.96 -15.29
C ASP A 294 11.65 -5.94 -14.43
N CYS A 295 11.01 -7.02 -14.03
CA CYS A 295 11.58 -8.11 -13.25
C CYS A 295 11.33 -9.43 -13.98
N VAL A 296 12.41 -10.17 -14.25
CA VAL A 296 12.37 -11.54 -14.75
C VAL A 296 12.28 -12.48 -13.56
N ILE A 297 11.21 -13.26 -13.48
CA ILE A 297 10.97 -14.24 -12.42
C ILE A 297 11.33 -15.64 -12.94
N LYS A 298 12.22 -16.31 -12.24
CA LYS A 298 12.77 -17.63 -12.64
C LYS A 298 11.73 -18.73 -12.52
N TYR A 299 11.68 -19.58 -13.52
CA TYR A 299 10.82 -20.77 -13.54
C TYR A 299 11.07 -21.69 -12.34
N GLY A 300 9.98 -22.23 -11.78
CA GLY A 300 10.03 -23.21 -10.69
C GLY A 300 10.13 -22.63 -9.28
N THR A 301 10.35 -21.32 -9.13
CA THR A 301 10.42 -20.62 -7.85
C THR A 301 9.04 -20.40 -7.21
N LEU A 302 9.00 -20.05 -5.93
CA LEU A 302 7.76 -19.65 -5.25
C LEU A 302 7.17 -18.40 -5.91
N ALA A 303 7.99 -17.39 -6.17
CA ALA A 303 7.59 -16.19 -6.90
C ALA A 303 6.92 -16.53 -8.24
N TYR A 304 7.53 -17.42 -9.02
CA TYR A 304 6.95 -17.90 -10.29
C TYR A 304 5.56 -18.52 -10.09
N LYS A 305 5.41 -19.40 -9.11
CA LYS A 305 4.11 -20.04 -8.79
C LYS A 305 3.06 -19.01 -8.40
N ILE A 306 3.46 -17.99 -7.63
CA ILE A 306 2.58 -16.89 -7.19
C ILE A 306 2.06 -16.12 -8.40
N TYR A 307 2.97 -15.60 -9.24
CA TYR A 307 2.57 -14.75 -10.35
C TYR A 307 1.81 -15.50 -11.44
N THR A 308 2.19 -16.73 -11.77
CA THR A 308 1.51 -17.51 -12.82
C THR A 308 0.10 -17.96 -12.47
N LYS A 309 -0.25 -17.95 -11.19
CA LYS A 309 -1.60 -18.20 -10.71
C LYS A 309 -2.60 -17.09 -11.10
N TYR A 310 -2.10 -15.86 -11.34
CA TYR A 310 -2.89 -14.67 -11.65
C TYR A 310 -2.46 -14.10 -13.00
N LYS A 311 -3.20 -14.45 -14.07
CA LYS A 311 -2.82 -14.24 -15.49
C LYS A 311 -2.50 -12.79 -15.87
N GLU A 312 -3.05 -11.80 -15.17
CA GLU A 312 -2.85 -10.37 -15.49
C GLU A 312 -1.58 -9.79 -14.87
N SER A 313 -0.87 -10.55 -14.04
CA SER A 313 0.29 -10.07 -13.29
C SER A 313 1.63 -10.25 -13.99
N PHE A 314 1.68 -10.95 -15.14
CA PHE A 314 2.92 -11.28 -15.84
C PHE A 314 2.77 -11.34 -17.34
N LYS A 315 3.90 -11.30 -18.05
CA LYS A 315 4.03 -11.60 -19.48
C LYS A 315 4.96 -12.80 -19.69
N LYS A 316 4.69 -13.60 -20.70
CA LYS A 316 5.61 -14.67 -21.12
C LYS A 316 6.81 -14.07 -21.84
N ILE A 317 7.98 -14.65 -21.64
CA ILE A 317 9.22 -14.34 -22.37
C ILE A 317 9.36 -15.37 -23.49
N GLU A 318 9.49 -14.91 -24.73
CA GLU A 318 9.68 -15.80 -25.89
C GLU A 318 10.98 -16.63 -25.74
N GLY A 319 10.88 -17.93 -26.00
CA GLY A 319 12.03 -18.84 -25.88
C GLY A 319 12.46 -19.19 -24.45
N SER A 320 11.77 -18.67 -23.41
CA SER A 320 12.08 -18.95 -22.00
C SER A 320 10.88 -19.53 -21.25
N LYS A 321 11.16 -20.29 -20.17
CA LYS A 321 10.16 -20.70 -19.18
C LYS A 321 9.92 -19.61 -18.13
N ASP A 322 10.83 -18.64 -18.02
CA ASP A 322 10.72 -17.53 -17.09
C ASP A 322 9.61 -16.57 -17.51
N ILE A 323 9.19 -15.72 -16.60
CA ILE A 323 8.14 -14.73 -16.85
C ILE A 323 8.64 -13.32 -16.53
N LEU A 324 8.02 -12.33 -17.17
CA LEU A 324 8.31 -10.93 -16.97
C LEU A 324 7.15 -10.27 -16.23
N THR A 325 7.45 -9.56 -15.15
CA THR A 325 6.54 -8.64 -14.47
C THR A 325 7.15 -7.24 -14.43
N ASN A 326 6.33 -6.25 -14.08
CA ASN A 326 6.80 -4.88 -13.91
C ASN A 326 6.35 -4.41 -12.53
N GLU A 327 7.29 -4.03 -11.66
CA GLU A 327 7.01 -3.63 -10.28
C GLU A 327 7.50 -2.21 -10.01
N ARG A 328 6.91 -1.58 -8.97
CA ARG A 328 7.28 -0.21 -8.58
C ARG A 328 8.44 -0.23 -7.59
N HIS A 329 9.41 0.66 -7.83
CA HIS A 329 10.61 0.80 -7.02
C HIS A 329 10.76 2.22 -6.46
N ARG A 330 11.40 2.30 -5.29
CA ARG A 330 11.79 3.55 -4.64
C ARG A 330 12.95 3.30 -3.67
N HIS A 331 14.16 3.09 -4.21
CA HIS A 331 15.34 2.79 -3.38
C HIS A 331 16.65 3.19 -4.08
N ARG A 332 17.75 3.27 -3.31
CA ARG A 332 19.11 3.59 -3.77
C ARG A 332 20.09 2.46 -3.55
N TYR A 333 19.78 1.57 -2.61
CA TYR A 333 20.66 0.49 -2.19
C TYR A 333 20.18 -0.82 -2.81
N GLU A 334 21.14 -1.66 -3.17
CA GLU A 334 20.94 -2.89 -3.91
C GLU A 334 21.77 -4.02 -3.31
N PHE A 335 21.41 -5.25 -3.61
CA PHE A 335 22.21 -6.42 -3.26
C PHE A 335 23.57 -6.38 -3.97
N ASN A 336 24.66 -6.63 -3.22
CA ASN A 336 26.01 -6.68 -3.74
C ASN A 336 26.28 -8.06 -4.39
N ASN A 337 26.41 -8.08 -5.71
CA ASN A 337 26.61 -9.30 -6.49
C ASN A 337 27.90 -10.08 -6.18
N GLU A 338 28.90 -9.48 -5.50
CA GLU A 338 30.08 -10.19 -5.03
C GLU A 338 29.73 -11.33 -4.07
N TYR A 339 28.63 -11.22 -3.33
CA TYR A 339 28.15 -12.25 -2.41
C TYR A 339 27.22 -13.26 -3.07
N ARG A 340 26.78 -13.04 -4.30
CA ARG A 340 25.71 -13.82 -4.94
C ARG A 340 25.96 -15.31 -4.92
N LYS A 341 27.16 -15.73 -5.32
CA LYS A 341 27.51 -17.15 -5.35
C LYS A 341 27.46 -17.81 -3.97
N GLN A 342 27.97 -17.13 -2.92
CA GLN A 342 27.93 -17.67 -1.54
C GLN A 342 26.50 -17.86 -1.04
N PHE A 343 25.60 -16.93 -1.39
CA PHE A 343 24.20 -17.04 -1.06
C PHE A 343 23.52 -18.21 -1.79
N GLU A 344 23.73 -18.33 -3.10
CA GLU A 344 23.17 -19.43 -3.90
C GLU A 344 23.68 -20.81 -3.41
N ASP A 345 24.97 -20.93 -3.13
CA ASP A 345 25.59 -22.16 -2.64
C ASP A 345 25.04 -22.58 -1.25
N SER A 346 24.50 -21.63 -0.47
CA SER A 346 23.89 -21.89 0.85
C SER A 346 22.38 -22.16 0.81
N GLY A 347 21.77 -22.19 -0.37
CA GLY A 347 20.34 -22.46 -0.53
C GLY A 347 19.45 -21.23 -0.57
N PHE A 348 20.02 -20.01 -0.58
CA PHE A 348 19.26 -18.79 -0.78
C PHE A 348 18.88 -18.61 -2.25
N VAL A 349 17.64 -18.33 -2.54
CA VAL A 349 17.14 -18.31 -3.93
C VAL A 349 16.90 -16.87 -4.39
N PHE A 350 17.60 -16.44 -5.43
CA PHE A 350 17.31 -15.22 -6.16
C PHE A 350 16.26 -15.51 -7.23
N SER A 351 14.98 -15.37 -6.86
CA SER A 351 13.85 -15.76 -7.71
C SER A 351 13.45 -14.70 -8.73
N GLY A 352 13.84 -13.44 -8.53
CA GLY A 352 13.59 -12.34 -9.46
C GLY A 352 14.83 -11.48 -9.68
N THR A 353 15.07 -11.07 -10.93
CA THR A 353 16.18 -10.19 -11.30
C THR A 353 15.75 -9.18 -12.35
N SER A 354 16.52 -8.10 -12.53
CA SER A 354 16.39 -7.24 -13.71
C SER A 354 16.64 -8.05 -15.00
N PRO A 355 16.12 -7.59 -16.16
CA PRO A 355 16.29 -8.33 -17.42
C PRO A 355 17.73 -8.64 -17.82
N ASP A 356 18.67 -7.79 -17.40
CA ASP A 356 20.12 -8.00 -17.59
C ASP A 356 20.76 -8.83 -16.47
N ASN A 357 19.96 -9.40 -15.58
CA ASN A 357 20.37 -10.22 -14.44
C ASN A 357 21.31 -9.51 -13.43
N PHE A 358 21.39 -8.19 -13.45
CA PHE A 358 22.27 -7.43 -12.57
C PHE A 358 21.63 -7.16 -11.21
N PHE A 359 20.44 -6.52 -11.19
CA PHE A 359 19.75 -6.21 -9.93
C PHE A 359 18.96 -7.42 -9.42
N VAL A 360 19.06 -7.65 -8.12
CA VAL A 360 18.23 -8.64 -7.41
C VAL A 360 16.92 -8.00 -7.02
N GLU A 361 15.82 -8.52 -7.55
CA GLU A 361 14.48 -7.97 -7.37
C GLU A 361 13.64 -8.77 -6.36
N MET A 362 13.85 -10.08 -6.28
CA MET A 362 13.14 -10.97 -5.37
C MET A 362 14.05 -12.06 -4.85
N ILE A 363 13.88 -12.38 -3.58
CA ILE A 363 14.56 -13.47 -2.87
C ILE A 363 13.54 -14.37 -2.19
N GLU A 364 13.86 -15.65 -2.04
CA GLU A 364 13.01 -16.60 -1.33
C GLU A 364 13.83 -17.74 -0.73
N LEU A 365 13.21 -18.47 0.20
CA LEU A 365 13.67 -19.79 0.60
C LEU A 365 12.81 -20.86 -0.05
N SER A 366 13.41 -22.01 -0.28
CA SER A 366 12.68 -23.16 -0.85
C SER A 366 11.45 -23.51 0.00
N SER A 367 10.34 -23.84 -0.64
CA SER A 367 9.13 -24.32 0.06
C SER A 367 9.33 -25.63 0.83
N LYS A 368 10.46 -26.33 0.63
CA LYS A 368 10.86 -27.48 1.43
C LYS A 368 11.43 -27.06 2.79
N ASP A 369 12.07 -25.89 2.82
CA ASP A 369 12.77 -25.39 4.01
C ASP A 369 11.90 -24.44 4.82
N HIS A 370 11.05 -23.67 4.14
CA HIS A 370 10.16 -22.67 4.78
C HIS A 370 8.80 -22.59 4.08
N PRO A 371 7.67 -22.55 4.82
CA PRO A 371 6.32 -22.53 4.23
C PRO A 371 6.07 -21.32 3.33
N PHE A 372 6.57 -20.15 3.70
CA PHE A 372 6.54 -18.93 2.91
C PHE A 372 7.60 -17.96 3.42
N PHE A 373 8.72 -17.86 2.71
CA PHE A 373 9.73 -16.82 2.93
C PHE A 373 10.01 -16.16 1.60
N LEU A 374 9.45 -14.98 1.40
CA LEU A 374 9.58 -14.20 0.18
C LEU A 374 9.88 -12.76 0.51
N ALA A 375 10.82 -12.15 -0.20
CA ALA A 375 11.00 -10.72 -0.10
C ALA A 375 11.29 -10.11 -1.47
N THR A 376 10.89 -8.85 -1.65
CA THR A 376 11.06 -8.10 -2.88
C THR A 376 11.65 -6.72 -2.64
N GLN A 377 12.53 -6.28 -3.54
CA GLN A 377 13.07 -4.93 -3.54
C GLN A 377 12.01 -3.90 -3.95
N ALA A 378 10.99 -4.36 -4.65
CA ALA A 378 9.88 -3.55 -5.12
C ALA A 378 8.84 -3.26 -4.04
N HIS A 379 7.85 -2.46 -4.43
CA HIS A 379 6.70 -2.02 -3.65
C HIS A 379 5.38 -2.52 -4.27
N PRO A 380 5.05 -3.83 -4.14
CA PRO A 380 3.80 -4.39 -4.69
C PRO A 380 2.54 -3.78 -4.07
N GLU A 381 2.66 -3.17 -2.88
CA GLU A 381 1.56 -2.47 -2.21
C GLU A 381 0.99 -1.30 -3.02
N TYR A 382 1.79 -0.68 -3.89
CA TYR A 382 1.32 0.39 -4.78
C TYR A 382 0.59 -0.09 -6.03
N LYS A 383 0.54 -1.40 -6.25
CA LYS A 383 -0.18 -2.03 -7.38
C LYS A 383 -1.39 -2.84 -6.93
N SER A 384 -1.55 -3.03 -5.64
CA SER A 384 -2.69 -3.74 -5.06
C SER A 384 -3.94 -2.86 -5.06
N THR A 385 -5.07 -3.41 -5.51
CA THR A 385 -6.36 -2.72 -5.49
C THR A 385 -7.44 -3.58 -4.86
N PRO A 386 -8.56 -3.00 -4.40
CA PRO A 386 -9.63 -3.75 -3.75
C PRO A 386 -10.18 -4.91 -4.58
N LEU A 387 -10.37 -4.70 -5.89
CA LEU A 387 -10.92 -5.71 -6.80
C LEU A 387 -9.86 -6.64 -7.40
N ASN A 388 -8.59 -6.21 -7.42
CA ASN A 388 -7.47 -6.97 -7.92
C ASN A 388 -6.28 -6.83 -6.95
N PRO A 389 -6.32 -7.55 -5.82
CA PRO A 389 -5.21 -7.54 -4.87
C PRO A 389 -3.96 -8.12 -5.52
N HIS A 390 -2.80 -7.57 -5.17
CA HIS A 390 -1.54 -8.02 -5.74
C HIS A 390 -1.24 -9.49 -5.37
N PRO A 391 -0.74 -10.33 -6.29
CA PRO A 391 -0.53 -11.76 -6.10
C PRO A 391 0.27 -12.14 -4.85
N ILE A 392 1.31 -11.38 -4.53
CA ILE A 392 2.16 -11.62 -3.35
C ILE A 392 1.32 -11.56 -2.07
N PHE A 393 0.46 -10.55 -1.91
CA PHE A 393 -0.38 -10.43 -0.71
C PHE A 393 -1.45 -11.53 -0.65
N LEU A 394 -2.02 -11.91 -1.80
CA LEU A 394 -2.99 -13.01 -1.84
C LEU A 394 -2.35 -14.33 -1.38
N GLU A 395 -1.17 -14.68 -1.88
CA GLU A 395 -0.55 -15.93 -1.49
C GLU A 395 -0.01 -15.89 -0.06
N TYR A 396 0.52 -14.73 0.39
CA TYR A 396 0.92 -14.53 1.77
C TYR A 396 -0.26 -14.76 2.74
N ILE A 397 -1.38 -14.06 2.54
CA ILE A 397 -2.60 -14.22 3.37
C ILE A 397 -3.17 -15.63 3.27
N LYS A 398 -3.00 -16.30 2.14
CA LYS A 398 -3.44 -17.70 1.99
C LYS A 398 -2.62 -18.66 2.83
N THR A 399 -1.32 -18.38 2.99
CA THR A 399 -0.40 -19.23 3.75
C THR A 399 -0.50 -18.98 5.26
N VAL A 400 -0.76 -17.74 5.67
CA VAL A 400 -1.08 -17.38 7.04
C VAL A 400 -2.45 -17.96 7.45
#